data_6778e01bf5e0ecbbd4eefc840c96ede0
#
_entry.id   6778e01bf5e0ecbbd4eefc840c96ede0
#
_cell.length_a   1.000
_cell.length_b   1.000
_cell.length_c   1.000
_cell.angle_alpha   90.00
_cell.angle_beta   90.00
_cell.angle_gamma   90.00
#
_symmetry.space_group_name_H-M   'P 1'
#
loop_
_entity.id
_entity.type
_entity.pdbx_description
1 polymer ?
#
loop_
_entity_poly.entity_id
_entity_poly.type
_entity_poly.pdbx_seq_one_letter_code
_entity_poly.pdbx_strand_id
1 'polypeptide(L)'
;MSQSLKERLRNLSVEDRIGELEKPQDRQLLKEWKQSGVRFAAASGELEKVYYKALRRLFDCIAPTGGSEPILQEGGVYLGCWLESTGTINAELLSRFLPSVSEATYLSFAKHQREDGLLPYKITEQGPVFKQIQLVTPLARSVWNHYGLHGRDESFLRTMYEAMSRYDQWLATYRDTRGTGCVEAFSTFDTGHDLSPRFWHVPDTPHLNDPAAYNRDSPILPFLAPDLTANVYCQRMYLALMAEKLGETSGAMDQKLWREKAGQSLDSLFRYCFDEADHFFYDRDANDAFVRVQSDVLLRVMACEVGDREFFDTMLRRYLLNTRKFFARFPFTSIALDDPRFNPFSSYNSWAGPSNFLSMIRAPHAFEHHHRYVELTWAFYPILSALNRATRFPQTLDPWTGQEGFTEAYSPSILCLLDYVERLCGIMPRPDGELWFTGLVPYDIDMGGEIAGETAYCRMVNGDLYELYNTKSGSEICRNGRTIMTFPRGVRVVTDYGGGLLSIIGMSARPVQGAMQYEGRSIPFTVQGNEILNYKQGRFSRKQDIGIVYPAYS
;
A
#
# COMPACT_ATOMS: atom_id res chain seq x y z
N MET A 1 41.30 -2.89 4.08
CA MET A 1 40.37 -3.79 4.80
C MET A 1 38.95 -3.40 4.46
N SER A 2 38.11 -4.33 4.05
CA SER A 2 36.68 -4.03 3.81
C SER A 2 36.04 -3.67 5.15
N GLN A 3 35.38 -2.51 5.21
CA GLN A 3 34.62 -2.06 6.38
C GLN A 3 33.48 -3.04 6.63
N SER A 4 33.25 -3.44 7.89
CA SER A 4 32.16 -4.36 8.21
C SER A 4 30.81 -3.71 7.89
N LEU A 5 29.79 -4.51 7.55
CA LEU A 5 28.45 -3.98 7.24
C LEU A 5 27.85 -3.16 8.41
N LYS A 6 28.18 -3.56 9.66
CA LYS A 6 27.79 -2.81 10.87
C LYS A 6 28.42 -1.41 10.92
N GLU A 7 29.74 -1.33 10.70
CA GLU A 7 30.46 -0.05 10.66
C GLU A 7 29.94 0.83 9.51
N ARG A 8 29.70 0.21 8.34
CA ARG A 8 29.15 0.91 7.18
C ARG A 8 27.81 1.55 7.49
N LEU A 9 26.84 0.80 8.08
CA LEU A 9 25.53 1.35 8.44
C LEU A 9 25.65 2.47 9.47
N ARG A 10 26.46 2.29 10.52
CA ARG A 10 26.62 3.27 11.60
C ARG A 10 27.28 4.56 11.15
N ASN A 11 28.23 4.48 10.22
CA ASN A 11 28.95 5.62 9.67
C ASN A 11 28.27 6.25 8.43
N LEU A 12 27.12 5.70 7.98
CA LEU A 12 26.42 6.17 6.81
C LEU A 12 25.79 7.52 7.08
N SER A 13 26.19 8.54 6.29
CA SER A 13 25.55 9.85 6.23
C SER A 13 24.50 9.86 5.12
N VAL A 14 23.26 10.14 5.50
CA VAL A 14 22.15 10.26 4.53
C VAL A 14 22.39 11.46 3.62
N GLU A 15 22.91 12.57 4.16
CA GLU A 15 23.25 13.78 3.40
C GLU A 15 24.20 13.49 2.25
N ASP A 16 25.29 12.75 2.54
CA ASP A 16 26.30 12.43 1.52
C ASP A 16 25.75 11.54 0.41
N ARG A 17 24.68 10.77 0.73
CA ARG A 17 24.04 9.86 -0.21
C ARG A 17 23.03 10.54 -1.12
N ILE A 18 22.28 11.53 -0.61
CA ILE A 18 21.26 12.24 -1.38
C ILE A 18 21.79 13.47 -2.11
N GLY A 19 22.98 13.96 -1.74
CA GLY A 19 23.62 15.11 -2.36
C GLY A 19 23.05 16.45 -1.90
N GLU A 20 23.34 17.50 -2.66
CA GLU A 20 22.94 18.87 -2.33
C GLU A 20 21.41 19.05 -2.32
N LEU A 21 20.96 19.83 -1.36
CA LEU A 21 19.57 20.19 -1.15
C LEU A 21 19.35 21.66 -1.54
N GLU A 22 18.58 21.86 -2.60
CA GLU A 22 18.40 23.19 -3.20
C GLU A 22 17.24 23.97 -2.58
N LYS A 23 16.16 23.27 -2.19
CA LYS A 23 14.93 23.89 -1.69
C LYS A 23 15.01 24.10 -0.17
N PRO A 24 14.48 25.21 0.38
CA PRO A 24 14.46 25.43 1.83
C PRO A 24 13.79 24.31 2.63
N GLN A 25 12.69 23.76 2.11
CA GLN A 25 11.97 22.66 2.76
C GLN A 25 12.77 21.35 2.82
N ASP A 26 13.67 21.10 1.87
CA ASP A 26 14.46 19.86 1.81
C ASP A 26 15.27 19.65 3.10
N ARG A 27 15.76 20.75 3.71
CA ARG A 27 16.50 20.67 4.99
C ARG A 27 15.61 20.23 6.14
N GLN A 28 14.35 20.67 6.16
CA GLN A 28 13.37 20.23 7.16
C GLN A 28 12.99 18.78 6.94
N LEU A 29 12.75 18.36 5.72
CA LEU A 29 12.47 16.96 5.36
C LEU A 29 13.63 16.05 5.75
N LEU A 30 14.87 16.46 5.47
CA LEU A 30 16.04 15.69 5.88
C LEU A 30 16.17 15.59 7.40
N LYS A 31 15.87 16.67 8.13
CA LYS A 31 15.89 16.66 9.59
C LYS A 31 14.87 15.65 10.14
N GLU A 32 13.65 15.65 9.61
CA GLU A 32 12.61 14.70 10.01
C GLU A 32 12.97 13.25 9.64
N TRP A 33 13.48 13.02 8.41
CA TRP A 33 14.00 11.71 8.02
C TRP A 33 15.08 11.20 8.99
N LYS A 34 16.00 12.06 9.39
CA LYS A 34 17.05 11.70 10.37
C LYS A 34 16.48 11.37 11.75
N GLN A 35 15.37 11.99 12.15
CA GLN A 35 14.67 11.67 13.40
C GLN A 35 14.03 10.28 13.35
N SER A 36 13.59 9.82 12.17
CA SER A 36 13.12 8.44 12.01
C SER A 36 14.23 7.40 12.23
N GLY A 37 15.51 7.82 12.18
CA GLY A 37 16.67 6.96 12.31
C GLY A 37 16.89 6.03 11.10
N VAL A 38 16.08 6.15 10.05
CA VAL A 38 16.12 5.23 8.90
C VAL A 38 17.39 5.42 8.09
N ARG A 39 18.17 4.33 8.03
CA ARG A 39 19.32 4.16 7.13
C ARG A 39 19.32 2.74 6.59
N PHE A 40 19.71 2.62 5.33
CA PHE A 40 19.82 1.34 4.64
C PHE A 40 21.23 1.20 4.05
N ALA A 41 21.85 0.07 4.23
CA ALA A 41 23.14 -0.27 3.63
C ALA A 41 23.09 -1.67 3.01
N ALA A 42 23.82 -1.85 1.91
CA ALA A 42 23.99 -3.13 1.25
C ALA A 42 25.49 -3.42 1.02
N ALA A 43 25.89 -4.68 1.18
CA ALA A 43 27.30 -5.05 1.03
C ALA A 43 27.76 -5.04 -0.43
N SER A 44 26.84 -5.29 -1.36
CA SER A 44 27.08 -5.36 -2.80
C SER A 44 25.84 -4.93 -3.60
N GLY A 45 26.02 -4.76 -4.89
CA GLY A 45 24.95 -4.35 -5.81
C GLY A 45 24.63 -2.85 -5.78
N GLU A 46 23.65 -2.45 -6.57
CA GLU A 46 23.25 -1.04 -6.75
C GLU A 46 22.09 -0.61 -5.83
N LEU A 47 21.46 -1.54 -5.10
CA LEU A 47 20.22 -1.27 -4.37
C LEU A 47 20.36 -0.13 -3.35
N GLU A 48 21.48 -0.03 -2.64
CA GLU A 48 21.73 1.08 -1.72
C GLU A 48 21.74 2.43 -2.43
N LYS A 49 22.39 2.50 -3.59
CA LYS A 49 22.45 3.73 -4.40
C LYS A 49 21.06 4.11 -4.93
N VAL A 50 20.30 3.12 -5.42
CA VAL A 50 18.93 3.33 -5.91
C VAL A 50 18.00 3.76 -4.76
N TYR A 51 18.17 3.21 -3.55
CA TYR A 51 17.41 3.60 -2.36
C TYR A 51 17.58 5.10 -2.04
N TYR A 52 18.81 5.60 -2.02
CA TYR A 52 19.05 7.02 -1.75
C TYR A 52 18.69 7.94 -2.92
N LYS A 53 18.78 7.46 -4.16
CA LYS A 53 18.20 8.14 -5.32
C LYS A 53 16.68 8.27 -5.17
N ALA A 54 16.00 7.22 -4.72
CA ALA A 54 14.57 7.26 -4.44
C ALA A 54 14.23 8.28 -3.35
N LEU A 55 14.99 8.29 -2.24
CA LEU A 55 14.80 9.26 -1.18
C LEU A 55 14.98 10.71 -1.67
N ARG A 56 16.02 10.97 -2.47
CA ARG A 56 16.22 12.31 -3.07
C ARG A 56 15.03 12.71 -3.94
N ARG A 57 14.55 11.80 -4.79
CA ARG A 57 13.39 12.04 -5.66
C ARG A 57 12.09 12.18 -4.87
N LEU A 58 11.95 11.52 -3.72
CA LEU A 58 10.81 11.71 -2.83
C LEU A 58 10.71 13.15 -2.34
N PHE A 59 11.83 13.78 -1.98
CA PHE A 59 11.86 15.19 -1.57
C PHE A 59 11.38 16.12 -2.70
N ASP A 60 11.68 15.77 -3.96
CA ASP A 60 11.17 16.52 -5.12
C ASP A 60 9.64 16.45 -5.25
N CYS A 61 9.02 15.39 -4.75
CA CYS A 61 7.57 15.20 -4.72
C CYS A 61 6.87 15.84 -3.50
N ILE A 62 7.58 16.58 -2.68
CA ILE A 62 7.00 17.25 -1.50
C ILE A 62 7.14 18.77 -1.67
N ALA A 63 6.01 19.46 -1.65
CA ALA A 63 5.97 20.91 -1.82
C ALA A 63 4.74 21.55 -1.17
N PRO A 64 4.79 22.83 -0.81
CA PRO A 64 3.61 23.59 -0.44
C PRO A 64 2.59 23.58 -1.60
N THR A 65 1.37 23.13 -1.34
CA THR A 65 0.32 23.03 -2.36
C THR A 65 -1.02 23.32 -1.72
N GLY A 66 -1.70 24.37 -2.20
CA GLY A 66 -2.99 24.79 -1.63
C GLY A 66 -2.93 25.33 -0.20
N GLY A 67 -1.71 25.61 0.32
CA GLY A 67 -1.47 26.10 1.68
C GLY A 67 0.00 26.41 1.95
N SER A 68 0.35 26.64 3.21
CA SER A 68 1.72 26.93 3.64
C SER A 68 2.54 25.68 3.99
N GLU A 69 1.88 24.58 4.32
CA GLU A 69 2.54 23.34 4.72
C GLU A 69 2.92 22.50 3.51
N PRO A 70 4.13 21.91 3.49
CA PRO A 70 4.49 20.94 2.46
C PRO A 70 3.64 19.67 2.56
N ILE A 71 3.04 19.28 1.43
CA ILE A 71 2.28 18.04 1.29
C ILE A 71 2.88 17.17 0.20
N LEU A 72 2.57 15.87 0.26
CA LEU A 72 2.98 14.94 -0.76
C LEU A 72 2.24 15.20 -2.07
N GLN A 73 2.97 15.18 -3.18
CA GLN A 73 2.44 15.27 -4.53
C GLN A 73 2.59 13.93 -5.27
N GLU A 74 1.75 13.70 -6.27
CA GLU A 74 1.84 12.54 -7.16
C GLU A 74 3.22 12.44 -7.84
N GLY A 75 3.72 13.56 -8.32
CA GLY A 75 5.02 13.65 -8.99
C GLY A 75 4.96 13.37 -10.49
N GLY A 76 6.11 13.46 -11.15
CA GLY A 76 6.21 13.30 -12.59
C GLY A 76 5.42 14.37 -13.34
N VAL A 77 4.58 13.94 -14.26
CA VAL A 77 3.69 14.85 -15.02
C VAL A 77 2.45 15.28 -14.24
N TYR A 78 2.19 14.67 -13.09
CA TYR A 78 1.04 14.95 -12.26
C TYR A 78 1.36 16.03 -11.24
N LEU A 79 0.87 17.24 -11.50
CA LEU A 79 1.08 18.39 -10.61
C LEU A 79 -0.03 18.45 -9.56
N GLY A 80 0.31 18.21 -8.32
CA GLY A 80 -0.61 18.26 -7.18
C GLY A 80 -0.74 16.96 -6.41
N CYS A 81 -1.68 16.95 -5.49
CA CYS A 81 -2.00 15.85 -4.60
C CYS A 81 -3.38 15.28 -4.96
N TRP A 82 -3.44 14.02 -5.39
CA TRP A 82 -4.69 13.33 -5.70
C TRP A 82 -5.20 12.54 -4.50
N LEU A 83 -6.50 12.54 -4.28
CA LEU A 83 -7.13 11.74 -3.22
C LEU A 83 -6.92 10.24 -3.46
N GLU A 84 -6.90 9.83 -4.70
CA GLU A 84 -6.73 8.44 -5.15
C GLU A 84 -5.49 7.76 -4.56
N SER A 85 -4.35 8.41 -4.66
CA SER A 85 -3.04 7.84 -4.38
C SER A 85 -2.31 8.62 -3.30
N THR A 86 -2.01 9.88 -3.57
CA THR A 86 -1.16 10.72 -2.73
C THR A 86 -1.79 11.03 -1.37
N GLY A 87 -3.08 11.36 -1.37
CA GLY A 87 -3.84 11.67 -0.15
C GLY A 87 -4.26 10.45 0.66
N THR A 88 -3.99 9.25 0.17
CA THR A 88 -4.37 8.00 0.83
C THR A 88 -3.17 7.07 0.99
N ILE A 89 -2.98 6.11 0.06
CA ILE A 89 -1.97 5.04 0.24
C ILE A 89 -0.53 5.56 0.28
N ASN A 90 -0.18 6.58 -0.54
CA ASN A 90 1.17 7.13 -0.51
C ASN A 90 1.46 7.85 0.81
N ALA A 91 0.50 8.63 1.33
CA ALA A 91 0.61 9.26 2.62
C ALA A 91 0.68 8.23 3.76
N GLU A 92 -0.05 7.11 3.66
CA GLU A 92 0.05 5.98 4.60
C GLU A 92 1.46 5.38 4.62
N LEU A 93 2.06 5.13 3.45
CA LEU A 93 3.43 4.62 3.37
C LEU A 93 4.44 5.64 3.90
N LEU A 94 4.28 6.91 3.50
CA LEU A 94 5.15 8.01 3.91
C LEU A 94 5.12 8.26 5.42
N SER A 95 4.00 7.97 6.07
CA SER A 95 3.81 8.12 7.52
C SER A 95 4.90 7.46 8.36
N ARG A 96 5.49 6.38 7.87
CA ARG A 96 6.59 5.70 8.57
C ARG A 96 7.94 6.41 8.47
N PHE A 97 8.07 7.41 7.60
CA PHE A 97 9.32 8.10 7.29
C PHE A 97 9.25 9.60 7.56
N LEU A 98 8.18 10.25 7.11
CA LEU A 98 7.94 11.69 7.22
C LEU A 98 6.49 11.93 7.72
N PRO A 99 6.22 11.67 9.00
CA PRO A 99 4.87 11.74 9.55
C PRO A 99 4.23 13.12 9.46
N SER A 100 5.00 14.20 9.59
CA SER A 100 4.45 15.56 9.50
C SER A 100 3.90 15.88 8.11
N VAL A 101 4.57 15.39 7.06
CA VAL A 101 4.11 15.54 5.67
C VAL A 101 2.85 14.71 5.42
N SER A 102 2.79 13.49 5.96
CA SER A 102 1.60 12.65 5.85
C SER A 102 0.39 13.28 6.53
N GLU A 103 0.55 13.77 7.75
CA GLU A 103 -0.50 14.46 8.50
C GLU A 103 -0.99 15.71 7.78
N ALA A 104 -0.07 16.57 7.32
CA ALA A 104 -0.41 17.75 6.54
C ALA A 104 -1.15 17.39 5.24
N THR A 105 -0.79 16.28 4.59
CA THR A 105 -1.45 15.78 3.39
C THR A 105 -2.91 15.39 3.69
N TYR A 106 -3.16 14.64 4.75
CA TYR A 106 -4.52 14.28 5.17
C TYR A 106 -5.35 15.51 5.53
N LEU A 107 -4.82 16.38 6.40
CA LEU A 107 -5.50 17.60 6.83
C LEU A 107 -5.82 18.55 5.68
N SER A 108 -5.01 18.55 4.62
CA SER A 108 -5.25 19.36 3.44
C SER A 108 -6.58 19.00 2.76
N PHE A 109 -6.94 17.71 2.69
CA PHE A 109 -8.25 17.30 2.13
C PHE A 109 -9.41 17.73 3.03
N ALA A 110 -9.30 17.58 4.34
CA ALA A 110 -10.32 18.03 5.28
C ALA A 110 -10.52 19.55 5.24
N LYS A 111 -9.42 20.32 5.20
CA LYS A 111 -9.43 21.78 5.11
C LYS A 111 -10.13 22.32 3.86
N HIS A 112 -10.00 21.61 2.75
CA HIS A 112 -10.58 22.03 1.47
C HIS A 112 -11.90 21.33 1.14
N GLN A 113 -12.52 20.65 2.10
CA GLN A 113 -13.82 20.01 1.91
C GLN A 113 -14.93 21.04 1.63
N ARG A 114 -15.80 20.75 0.65
CA ARG A 114 -16.98 21.59 0.36
C ARG A 114 -17.98 21.56 1.52
N GLU A 115 -18.82 22.57 1.59
CA GLU A 115 -19.89 22.68 2.61
C GLU A 115 -20.86 21.49 2.57
N ASP A 116 -21.16 20.95 1.37
CA ASP A 116 -22.01 19.78 1.19
C ASP A 116 -21.36 18.44 1.57
N GLY A 117 -20.06 18.44 1.89
CA GLY A 117 -19.31 17.26 2.33
C GLY A 117 -18.41 16.61 1.28
N LEU A 118 -18.41 17.06 0.02
CA LEU A 118 -17.53 16.53 -1.01
C LEU A 118 -16.07 16.89 -0.71
N LEU A 119 -15.19 15.88 -0.69
CA LEU A 119 -13.74 16.10 -0.67
C LEU A 119 -13.23 16.44 -2.08
N PRO A 120 -12.20 17.28 -2.21
CA PRO A 120 -11.57 17.49 -3.51
C PRO A 120 -10.93 16.19 -4.00
N TYR A 121 -11.07 15.88 -5.30
CA TYR A 121 -10.36 14.71 -5.83
C TYR A 121 -8.87 14.99 -6.05
N LYS A 122 -8.51 16.27 -6.18
CA LYS A 122 -7.11 16.72 -6.16
C LYS A 122 -6.98 18.15 -5.62
N ILE A 123 -5.79 18.44 -5.11
CA ILE A 123 -5.38 19.78 -4.66
C ILE A 123 -4.16 20.17 -5.47
N THR A 124 -4.20 21.34 -6.11
CA THR A 124 -3.12 21.91 -6.91
C THR A 124 -2.70 23.27 -6.37
N GLU A 125 -1.66 23.89 -6.95
CA GLU A 125 -1.29 25.28 -6.63
C GLU A 125 -2.44 26.27 -6.86
N GLN A 126 -3.34 25.97 -7.82
CA GLN A 126 -4.52 26.79 -8.12
C GLN A 126 -5.68 26.53 -7.15
N GLY A 127 -5.52 25.57 -6.22
CA GLY A 127 -6.51 25.21 -5.24
C GLY A 127 -7.16 23.84 -5.46
N PRO A 128 -8.21 23.53 -4.69
CA PRO A 128 -8.92 22.24 -4.74
C PRO A 128 -9.79 22.11 -6.00
N VAL A 129 -9.91 20.88 -6.50
CA VAL A 129 -10.74 20.55 -7.68
C VAL A 129 -11.77 19.47 -7.32
N PHE A 130 -13.02 19.63 -7.82
CA PHE A 130 -14.20 18.86 -7.42
C PHE A 130 -14.98 18.26 -8.60
N LYS A 131 -14.30 17.85 -9.67
CA LYS A 131 -15.00 17.31 -10.85
C LYS A 131 -15.43 15.85 -10.72
N GLN A 132 -14.75 15.07 -9.88
CA GLN A 132 -14.96 13.64 -9.71
C GLN A 132 -14.65 13.22 -8.26
N ILE A 133 -14.88 11.96 -7.92
CA ILE A 133 -14.68 11.46 -6.55
C ILE A 133 -13.32 10.80 -6.34
N GLN A 134 -12.76 10.13 -7.33
CA GLN A 134 -11.51 9.37 -7.28
C GLN A 134 -11.33 8.56 -5.97
N LEU A 135 -12.33 7.75 -5.70
CA LEU A 135 -12.41 6.96 -4.48
C LEU A 135 -11.74 5.59 -4.71
N VAL A 136 -10.47 5.46 -4.43
CA VAL A 136 -9.69 4.27 -4.79
C VAL A 136 -9.05 3.55 -3.59
N THR A 137 -8.65 4.28 -2.57
CA THR A 137 -8.10 3.71 -1.32
C THR A 137 -8.86 4.29 -0.13
N PRO A 138 -9.20 3.46 0.88
CA PRO A 138 -9.95 3.94 2.04
C PRO A 138 -9.15 4.96 2.86
N LEU A 139 -9.54 6.23 2.79
CA LEU A 139 -8.89 7.31 3.53
C LEU A 139 -8.93 7.06 5.04
N ALA A 140 -10.06 6.55 5.55
CA ALA A 140 -10.21 6.28 6.98
C ALA A 140 -9.22 5.24 7.49
N ARG A 141 -8.89 4.20 6.71
CA ARG A 141 -7.85 3.24 7.07
C ARG A 141 -6.48 3.90 7.13
N SER A 142 -6.14 4.69 6.12
CA SER A 142 -4.84 5.36 6.05
C SER A 142 -4.65 6.34 7.21
N VAL A 143 -5.68 7.11 7.55
CA VAL A 143 -5.70 8.01 8.72
C VAL A 143 -5.59 7.23 10.04
N TRP A 144 -6.33 6.13 10.18
CA TRP A 144 -6.27 5.28 11.36
C TRP A 144 -4.88 4.68 11.58
N ASN A 145 -4.24 4.22 10.50
CA ASN A 145 -2.88 3.67 10.54
C ASN A 145 -1.85 4.75 10.93
N HIS A 146 -1.97 5.96 10.37
CA HIS A 146 -1.15 7.10 10.78
C HIS A 146 -1.31 7.40 12.28
N TYR A 147 -2.55 7.50 12.75
CA TYR A 147 -2.86 7.73 14.17
C TYR A 147 -2.26 6.65 15.08
N GLY A 148 -2.34 5.37 14.67
CA GLY A 148 -1.77 4.25 15.42
C GLY A 148 -0.24 4.29 15.52
N LEU A 149 0.43 4.79 14.47
CA LEU A 149 1.89 4.88 14.40
C LEU A 149 2.48 6.03 15.23
N HIS A 150 1.84 7.20 15.27
CA HIS A 150 2.51 8.45 15.68
C HIS A 150 1.94 9.17 16.91
N GLY A 151 1.20 8.51 17.72
CA GLY A 151 1.05 9.04 19.06
C GLY A 151 -0.26 9.69 19.38
N ARG A 152 -1.27 9.44 18.57
CA ARG A 152 -2.59 9.50 19.14
C ARG A 152 -3.07 10.93 19.41
N ASP A 153 -2.84 11.85 18.48
CA ASP A 153 -3.47 13.15 18.50
C ASP A 153 -4.98 12.99 18.20
N GLU A 154 -5.79 13.08 19.25
CA GLU A 154 -7.24 12.95 19.11
C GLU A 154 -7.86 14.13 18.37
N SER A 155 -7.22 15.30 18.31
CA SER A 155 -7.73 16.45 17.55
C SER A 155 -7.61 16.20 16.04
N PHE A 156 -6.47 15.64 15.60
CA PHE A 156 -6.28 15.17 14.24
C PHE A 156 -7.31 14.09 13.87
N LEU A 157 -7.44 13.07 14.72
CA LEU A 157 -8.38 11.97 14.48
C LEU A 157 -9.82 12.47 14.36
N ARG A 158 -10.25 13.38 15.23
CA ARG A 158 -11.58 14.00 15.20
C ARG A 158 -11.83 14.80 13.93
N THR A 159 -10.89 15.66 13.55
CA THR A 159 -10.98 16.47 12.34
C THR A 159 -11.17 15.58 11.12
N MET A 160 -10.38 14.52 11.00
CA MET A 160 -10.47 13.59 9.88
C MET A 160 -11.75 12.73 9.94
N TYR A 161 -12.16 12.29 11.12
CA TYR A 161 -13.41 11.55 11.32
C TYR A 161 -14.63 12.37 10.86
N GLU A 162 -14.73 13.64 11.26
CA GLU A 162 -15.82 14.52 10.86
C GLU A 162 -15.84 14.77 9.35
N ALA A 163 -14.67 15.02 8.76
CA ALA A 163 -14.57 15.22 7.30
C ALA A 163 -14.99 13.97 6.52
N MET A 164 -14.51 12.80 6.91
CA MET A 164 -14.84 11.55 6.23
C MET A 164 -16.30 11.11 6.45
N SER A 165 -16.87 11.41 7.62
CA SER A 165 -18.29 11.17 7.90
C SER A 165 -19.21 12.01 6.99
N ARG A 166 -18.87 13.28 6.77
CA ARG A 166 -19.58 14.16 5.83
C ARG A 166 -19.40 13.68 4.39
N TYR A 167 -18.23 13.18 4.04
CA TYR A 167 -17.99 12.62 2.70
C TYR A 167 -18.79 11.33 2.46
N ASP A 168 -18.87 10.43 3.45
CA ASP A 168 -19.76 9.24 3.38
C ASP A 168 -21.22 9.63 3.14
N GLN A 169 -21.70 10.67 3.83
CA GLN A 169 -23.07 11.18 3.62
C GLN A 169 -23.26 11.75 2.20
N TRP A 170 -22.26 12.47 1.69
CA TRP A 170 -22.30 12.98 0.33
C TRP A 170 -22.39 11.85 -0.71
N LEU A 171 -21.56 10.82 -0.57
CA LEU A 171 -21.57 9.63 -1.44
C LEU A 171 -22.93 8.92 -1.39
N ALA A 172 -23.46 8.69 -0.22
CA ALA A 172 -24.79 8.07 -0.04
C ALA A 172 -25.93 8.89 -0.66
N THR A 173 -25.79 10.22 -0.69
CA THR A 173 -26.82 11.11 -1.25
C THR A 173 -26.77 11.20 -2.78
N TYR A 174 -25.57 11.24 -3.36
CA TYR A 174 -25.40 11.58 -4.78
C TYR A 174 -24.87 10.43 -5.65
N ARG A 175 -24.35 9.37 -5.05
CA ARG A 175 -23.68 8.28 -5.77
C ARG A 175 -24.32 6.90 -5.53
N ASP A 176 -25.61 6.90 -5.16
CA ASP A 176 -26.47 5.73 -5.11
C ASP A 176 -27.86 6.09 -5.68
N THR A 177 -27.89 6.58 -6.92
CA THR A 177 -29.13 7.04 -7.59
C THR A 177 -30.07 5.88 -7.93
N ARG A 178 -29.54 4.64 -7.97
CA ARG A 178 -30.29 3.41 -8.22
C ARG A 178 -30.84 2.78 -6.93
N GLY A 179 -30.42 3.25 -5.75
CA GLY A 179 -30.86 2.72 -4.45
C GLY A 179 -30.37 1.30 -4.20
N THR A 180 -29.19 0.93 -4.72
CA THR A 180 -28.60 -0.40 -4.59
C THR A 180 -27.72 -0.54 -3.36
N GLY A 181 -27.32 0.58 -2.75
CA GLY A 181 -26.30 0.62 -1.69
C GLY A 181 -24.87 0.52 -2.22
N CYS A 182 -24.68 0.40 -3.54
CA CYS A 182 -23.39 0.49 -4.20
C CYS A 182 -23.05 1.94 -4.53
N VAL A 183 -21.75 2.24 -4.64
CA VAL A 183 -21.27 3.53 -5.12
C VAL A 183 -21.18 3.52 -6.64
N GLU A 184 -21.75 4.55 -7.26
CA GLU A 184 -21.84 4.69 -8.70
C GLU A 184 -20.70 5.52 -9.27
N ALA A 185 -20.12 5.07 -10.39
CA ALA A 185 -19.22 5.85 -11.23
C ALA A 185 -20.00 6.58 -12.32
N PHE A 186 -19.77 7.88 -12.46
CA PHE A 186 -20.36 8.75 -13.47
C PHE A 186 -19.36 9.15 -14.56
N SER A 187 -18.08 8.90 -14.31
CA SER A 187 -16.98 9.15 -15.24
C SER A 187 -15.84 8.13 -15.05
N THR A 188 -15.02 8.00 -16.08
CA THR A 188 -13.83 7.13 -16.06
C THR A 188 -12.92 7.42 -14.87
N PHE A 189 -12.70 8.69 -14.57
CA PHE A 189 -11.76 9.09 -13.52
C PHE A 189 -12.33 9.01 -12.09
N ASP A 190 -13.58 8.62 -11.91
CA ASP A 190 -14.11 8.34 -10.56
C ASP A 190 -13.37 7.17 -9.88
N THR A 191 -12.78 6.26 -10.68
CA THR A 191 -11.98 5.14 -10.20
C THR A 191 -10.48 5.32 -10.44
N GLY A 192 -10.05 6.36 -11.17
CA GLY A 192 -8.65 6.58 -11.55
C GLY A 192 -8.09 5.55 -12.54
N HIS A 193 -8.94 4.75 -13.20
CA HIS A 193 -8.55 3.75 -14.20
C HIS A 193 -8.49 4.32 -15.62
N ASP A 194 -7.56 5.23 -15.84
CA ASP A 194 -7.37 5.91 -17.13
C ASP A 194 -7.15 4.92 -18.27
N LEU A 195 -7.89 5.09 -19.36
CA LEU A 195 -7.84 4.23 -20.55
C LEU A 195 -8.11 2.72 -20.30
N SER A 196 -8.66 2.37 -19.14
CA SER A 196 -9.06 0.99 -18.89
C SER A 196 -10.22 0.57 -19.79
N PRO A 197 -10.19 -0.66 -20.35
CA PRO A 197 -11.34 -1.20 -21.08
C PRO A 197 -12.64 -1.27 -20.29
N ARG A 198 -12.60 -1.20 -18.95
CA ARG A 198 -13.79 -1.06 -18.09
C ARG A 198 -14.65 0.15 -18.49
N PHE A 199 -14.02 1.23 -18.95
CA PHE A 199 -14.65 2.55 -19.14
C PHE A 199 -14.57 3.09 -20.57
N TRP A 200 -14.27 2.25 -21.58
CA TRP A 200 -14.13 2.73 -22.97
C TRP A 200 -15.35 3.49 -23.51
N HIS A 201 -16.52 3.26 -22.96
CA HIS A 201 -17.76 3.93 -23.38
C HIS A 201 -18.30 4.91 -22.33
N VAL A 202 -17.52 5.17 -21.29
CA VAL A 202 -17.86 6.11 -20.21
C VAL A 202 -17.14 7.44 -20.46
N PRO A 203 -17.79 8.59 -20.26
CA PRO A 203 -17.14 9.88 -20.43
C PRO A 203 -16.03 10.10 -19.41
N ASP A 204 -14.99 10.84 -19.80
CA ASP A 204 -13.87 11.18 -18.92
C ASP A 204 -14.27 12.14 -17.79
N THR A 205 -15.27 12.95 -18.02
CA THR A 205 -15.75 13.96 -17.06
C THR A 205 -17.25 13.79 -16.76
N PRO A 206 -17.70 14.13 -15.56
CA PRO A 206 -19.11 14.12 -15.21
C PRO A 206 -19.93 15.07 -16.10
N HIS A 207 -21.22 14.81 -16.17
CA HIS A 207 -22.17 15.64 -16.90
C HIS A 207 -22.13 17.09 -16.37
N LEU A 208 -21.97 18.06 -17.28
CA LEU A 208 -21.84 19.49 -16.95
C LEU A 208 -20.73 19.83 -15.93
N ASN A 209 -19.72 18.98 -15.78
CA ASN A 209 -18.68 19.06 -14.75
C ASN A 209 -19.23 19.02 -13.30
N ASP A 210 -20.42 18.49 -13.10
CA ASP A 210 -21.03 18.31 -11.79
C ASP A 210 -20.79 16.88 -11.27
N PRO A 211 -20.01 16.68 -10.20
CA PRO A 211 -19.76 15.35 -9.64
C PRO A 211 -21.01 14.69 -9.05
N ALA A 212 -22.08 15.43 -8.82
CA ALA A 212 -23.37 14.89 -8.34
C ALA A 212 -24.29 14.43 -9.47
N ALA A 213 -23.91 14.61 -10.75
CA ALA A 213 -24.77 14.35 -11.88
C ALA A 213 -24.11 13.49 -12.97
N TYR A 214 -24.91 12.66 -13.61
CA TYR A 214 -24.55 11.96 -14.85
C TYR A 214 -25.54 12.28 -15.97
N ASN A 215 -25.13 12.08 -17.22
CA ASN A 215 -26.01 12.21 -18.36
C ASN A 215 -27.08 11.11 -18.34
N ARG A 216 -28.33 11.46 -18.09
CA ARG A 216 -29.45 10.51 -18.01
C ARG A 216 -29.80 9.90 -19.37
N ASP A 217 -29.36 10.49 -20.48
CA ASP A 217 -29.52 9.92 -21.81
C ASP A 217 -28.45 8.88 -22.15
N SER A 218 -27.50 8.67 -21.25
CA SER A 218 -26.48 7.64 -21.42
C SER A 218 -27.11 6.24 -21.31
N PRO A 219 -26.86 5.33 -22.28
CA PRO A 219 -27.41 3.98 -22.23
C PRO A 219 -26.70 3.08 -21.21
N ILE A 220 -25.58 3.53 -20.63
CA ILE A 220 -24.70 2.72 -19.79
C ILE A 220 -24.48 3.30 -18.38
N LEU A 221 -24.69 4.60 -18.19
CA LEU A 221 -24.53 5.24 -16.87
C LEU A 221 -25.86 5.22 -16.09
N PRO A 222 -25.79 5.13 -14.72
CA PRO A 222 -24.58 5.06 -13.92
C PRO A 222 -24.01 3.64 -13.83
N PHE A 223 -22.68 3.50 -13.65
CA PHE A 223 -22.04 2.23 -13.35
C PHE A 223 -22.03 1.95 -11.85
N LEU A 224 -22.35 0.71 -11.46
CA LEU A 224 -21.95 0.20 -10.14
C LEU A 224 -20.50 -0.27 -10.24
N ALA A 225 -19.60 0.35 -9.51
CA ALA A 225 -18.17 0.03 -9.57
C ALA A 225 -17.74 -0.71 -8.27
N PRO A 226 -17.21 -1.94 -8.37
CA PRO A 226 -16.90 -2.76 -7.20
C PRO A 226 -15.81 -2.16 -6.33
N ASP A 227 -14.79 -1.54 -6.91
CA ASP A 227 -13.71 -0.89 -6.15
C ASP A 227 -14.21 0.33 -5.36
N LEU A 228 -15.15 1.11 -5.89
CA LEU A 228 -15.76 2.24 -5.16
C LEU A 228 -16.59 1.74 -3.96
N THR A 229 -17.38 0.70 -4.16
CA THR A 229 -18.23 0.13 -3.11
C THR A 229 -17.40 -0.57 -2.03
N ALA A 230 -16.36 -1.33 -2.42
CA ALA A 230 -15.43 -1.95 -1.48
C ALA A 230 -14.66 -0.90 -0.65
N ASN A 231 -14.29 0.24 -1.28
CA ASN A 231 -13.67 1.34 -0.58
C ASN A 231 -14.58 1.89 0.54
N VAL A 232 -15.85 2.17 0.22
CA VAL A 232 -16.81 2.68 1.22
C VAL A 232 -17.06 1.65 2.33
N TYR A 233 -17.14 0.37 2.02
CA TYR A 233 -17.19 -0.69 3.02
C TYR A 233 -16.03 -0.59 4.01
N CYS A 234 -14.80 -0.61 3.50
CA CYS A 234 -13.60 -0.53 4.32
C CYS A 234 -13.53 0.80 5.09
N GLN A 235 -13.84 1.93 4.45
CA GLN A 235 -13.87 3.24 5.10
C GLN A 235 -14.82 3.26 6.30
N ARG A 236 -16.02 2.68 6.17
CA ARG A 236 -17.02 2.59 7.25
C ARG A 236 -16.56 1.70 8.39
N MET A 237 -15.83 0.61 8.12
CA MET A 237 -15.21 -0.22 9.14
C MET A 237 -14.21 0.58 10.00
N TYR A 238 -13.38 1.39 9.38
CA TYR A 238 -12.40 2.23 10.08
C TYR A 238 -13.04 3.46 10.75
N LEU A 239 -14.10 4.03 10.19
CA LEU A 239 -14.91 5.04 10.89
C LEU A 239 -15.55 4.49 12.16
N ALA A 240 -15.95 3.21 12.18
CA ALA A 240 -16.42 2.55 13.39
C ALA A 240 -15.33 2.48 14.49
N LEU A 241 -14.09 2.17 14.11
CA LEU A 241 -12.95 2.18 15.06
C LEU A 241 -12.65 3.58 15.59
N MET A 242 -12.72 4.58 14.71
CA MET A 242 -12.54 5.98 15.09
C MET A 242 -13.64 6.45 16.05
N ALA A 243 -14.92 6.15 15.76
CA ALA A 243 -16.06 6.47 16.61
C ALA A 243 -15.89 5.86 18.00
N GLU A 244 -15.50 4.60 18.10
CA GLU A 244 -15.21 3.92 19.35
C GLU A 244 -14.09 4.63 20.13
N LYS A 245 -13.00 4.97 19.45
CA LYS A 245 -11.84 5.64 20.07
C LYS A 245 -12.16 7.05 20.55
N LEU A 246 -12.97 7.78 19.78
CA LEU A 246 -13.37 9.16 20.11
C LEU A 246 -14.54 9.23 21.13
N GLY A 247 -15.09 8.08 21.56
CA GLY A 247 -16.19 8.00 22.51
C GLY A 247 -17.54 8.45 21.93
N GLU A 248 -17.73 8.34 20.60
CA GLU A 248 -18.99 8.64 19.93
C GLU A 248 -20.00 7.53 20.27
N THR A 249 -20.84 7.76 21.29
CA THR A 249 -21.74 6.74 21.85
C THR A 249 -23.21 6.96 21.59
N SER A 250 -23.58 8.09 20.93
CA SER A 250 -24.99 8.41 20.67
C SER A 250 -25.18 9.18 19.37
N GLY A 251 -26.25 8.85 18.64
CA GLY A 251 -26.69 9.53 17.44
C GLY A 251 -26.30 8.85 16.13
N ALA A 252 -26.41 9.59 15.02
CA ALA A 252 -26.24 9.06 13.65
C ALA A 252 -24.81 8.64 13.29
N MET A 253 -23.87 8.76 14.23
CA MET A 253 -22.43 8.59 13.98
C MET A 253 -21.74 7.63 14.97
N ASP A 254 -22.49 6.74 15.63
CA ASP A 254 -21.91 5.79 16.56
C ASP A 254 -21.24 4.58 15.85
N GLN A 255 -20.41 3.85 16.60
CA GLN A 255 -19.70 2.66 16.12
C GLN A 255 -20.64 1.61 15.52
N LYS A 256 -21.80 1.37 16.15
CA LYS A 256 -22.74 0.35 15.72
C LYS A 256 -23.34 0.68 14.35
N LEU A 257 -23.75 1.92 14.16
CA LEU A 257 -24.31 2.39 12.89
C LEU A 257 -23.28 2.29 11.74
N TRP A 258 -22.00 2.64 12.02
CA TRP A 258 -20.95 2.48 11.01
C TRP A 258 -20.75 1.01 10.60
N ARG A 259 -20.77 0.08 11.56
CA ARG A 259 -20.68 -1.36 11.28
C ARG A 259 -21.88 -1.87 10.48
N GLU A 260 -23.09 -1.40 10.80
CA GLU A 260 -24.30 -1.73 10.04
C GLU A 260 -24.23 -1.22 8.60
N LYS A 261 -23.82 0.03 8.40
CA LYS A 261 -23.60 0.62 7.08
C LYS A 261 -22.52 -0.13 6.29
N ALA A 262 -21.44 -0.53 6.95
CA ALA A 262 -20.37 -1.33 6.32
C ALA A 262 -20.92 -2.68 5.84
N GLY A 263 -21.67 -3.38 6.69
CA GLY A 263 -22.32 -4.65 6.33
C GLY A 263 -23.25 -4.51 5.11
N GLN A 264 -24.05 -3.44 5.08
CA GLN A 264 -24.92 -3.16 3.92
C GLN A 264 -24.13 -2.93 2.64
N SER A 265 -22.98 -2.20 2.70
CA SER A 265 -22.12 -2.03 1.53
C SER A 265 -21.52 -3.34 1.04
N LEU A 266 -21.09 -4.21 1.98
CA LEU A 266 -20.54 -5.50 1.64
C LEU A 266 -21.58 -6.40 0.98
N ASP A 267 -22.79 -6.45 1.53
CA ASP A 267 -23.91 -7.21 0.95
C ASP A 267 -24.26 -6.71 -0.45
N SER A 268 -24.27 -5.40 -0.64
CA SER A 268 -24.53 -4.78 -1.95
C SER A 268 -23.41 -5.09 -2.95
N LEU A 269 -22.15 -5.03 -2.54
CA LEU A 269 -20.99 -5.38 -3.37
C LEU A 269 -21.12 -6.80 -3.91
N PHE A 270 -21.42 -7.78 -3.06
CA PHE A 270 -21.57 -9.17 -3.49
C PHE A 270 -22.83 -9.37 -4.35
N ARG A 271 -23.94 -8.77 -3.98
CA ARG A 271 -25.20 -8.91 -4.71
C ARG A 271 -25.16 -8.35 -6.12
N TYR A 272 -24.52 -7.20 -6.31
CA TYR A 272 -24.59 -6.47 -7.59
C TYR A 272 -23.33 -6.57 -8.43
N CYS A 273 -22.15 -6.72 -7.83
CA CYS A 273 -20.88 -6.64 -8.56
C CYS A 273 -20.13 -7.98 -8.64
N PHE A 274 -20.50 -9.00 -7.85
CA PHE A 274 -19.84 -10.29 -7.87
C PHE A 274 -20.56 -11.26 -8.80
N ASP A 275 -19.82 -11.90 -9.70
CA ASP A 275 -20.29 -12.96 -10.59
C ASP A 275 -19.86 -14.32 -10.03
N GLU A 276 -20.85 -15.13 -9.60
CA GLU A 276 -20.63 -16.44 -8.98
C GLU A 276 -19.99 -17.46 -9.97
N ALA A 277 -20.28 -17.34 -11.27
CA ALA A 277 -19.75 -18.26 -12.26
C ALA A 277 -18.25 -18.05 -12.48
N ASP A 278 -17.85 -16.80 -12.64
CA ASP A 278 -16.43 -16.42 -12.79
C ASP A 278 -15.73 -16.32 -11.44
N HIS A 279 -16.44 -16.17 -10.32
CA HIS A 279 -15.88 -15.78 -9.03
C HIS A 279 -15.04 -14.50 -9.16
N PHE A 280 -15.61 -13.46 -9.75
CA PHE A 280 -14.92 -12.21 -10.03
C PHE A 280 -15.82 -11.00 -9.83
N PHE A 281 -15.24 -9.85 -9.47
CA PHE A 281 -15.95 -8.59 -9.35
C PHE A 281 -15.92 -7.84 -10.67
N TYR A 282 -17.11 -7.52 -11.21
CA TYR A 282 -17.28 -6.74 -12.43
C TYR A 282 -18.08 -5.48 -12.17
N ASP A 283 -17.82 -4.46 -12.98
CA ASP A 283 -18.71 -3.33 -13.07
C ASP A 283 -20.07 -3.78 -13.63
N ARG A 284 -21.13 -3.07 -13.24
CA ARG A 284 -22.47 -3.31 -13.76
C ARG A 284 -23.03 -2.03 -14.35
N ASP A 285 -23.48 -2.06 -15.59
CA ASP A 285 -24.03 -0.91 -16.27
C ASP A 285 -25.47 -0.57 -15.84
N ALA A 286 -26.04 0.47 -16.43
CA ALA A 286 -27.42 0.92 -16.14
C ALA A 286 -28.50 -0.12 -16.51
N ASN A 287 -28.18 -1.09 -17.39
CA ASN A 287 -29.07 -2.15 -17.83
C ASN A 287 -28.91 -3.45 -17.04
N ASP A 288 -28.18 -3.40 -15.91
CA ASP A 288 -27.82 -4.55 -15.08
C ASP A 288 -26.93 -5.59 -15.78
N ALA A 289 -26.24 -5.24 -16.86
CA ALA A 289 -25.30 -6.09 -17.53
C ALA A 289 -23.89 -5.96 -16.91
N PHE A 290 -23.20 -7.09 -16.72
CA PHE A 290 -21.81 -7.08 -16.31
C PHE A 290 -20.91 -6.59 -17.44
N VAL A 291 -20.06 -5.62 -17.15
CA VAL A 291 -18.95 -5.20 -18.01
C VAL A 291 -17.79 -6.19 -17.79
N ARG A 292 -17.73 -7.25 -18.59
CA ARG A 292 -16.80 -8.37 -18.42
C ARG A 292 -15.38 -8.00 -18.85
N VAL A 293 -14.71 -7.25 -17.99
CA VAL A 293 -13.28 -6.94 -18.07
C VAL A 293 -12.62 -7.41 -16.79
N GLN A 294 -11.82 -8.45 -16.86
CA GLN A 294 -11.01 -8.88 -15.73
C GLN A 294 -9.82 -7.94 -15.59
N SER A 295 -9.90 -7.05 -14.62
CA SER A 295 -8.88 -6.01 -14.36
C SER A 295 -8.34 -6.16 -12.94
N ASP A 296 -7.32 -5.37 -12.61
CA ASP A 296 -6.78 -5.25 -11.24
C ASP A 296 -7.77 -4.65 -10.22
N VAL A 297 -9.00 -4.38 -10.65
CA VAL A 297 -10.12 -4.09 -9.74
C VAL A 297 -10.24 -5.15 -8.65
N LEU A 298 -9.91 -6.41 -8.97
CA LEU A 298 -9.87 -7.48 -7.99
C LEU A 298 -8.90 -7.18 -6.84
N LEU A 299 -7.67 -6.75 -7.16
CA LEU A 299 -6.68 -6.39 -6.13
C LEU A 299 -7.12 -5.17 -5.32
N ARG A 300 -7.80 -4.20 -5.95
CA ARG A 300 -8.37 -3.04 -5.25
C ARG A 300 -9.45 -3.45 -4.25
N VAL A 301 -10.34 -4.36 -4.64
CA VAL A 301 -11.38 -4.91 -3.75
C VAL A 301 -10.73 -5.68 -2.59
N MET A 302 -9.75 -6.55 -2.87
CA MET A 302 -9.05 -7.32 -1.83
C MET A 302 -8.26 -6.41 -0.87
N ALA A 303 -7.70 -5.32 -1.36
CA ALA A 303 -7.02 -4.32 -0.52
C ALA A 303 -7.98 -3.53 0.39
N CYS A 304 -9.28 -3.64 0.18
CA CYS A 304 -10.33 -3.12 1.05
C CYS A 304 -10.83 -4.17 2.08
N GLU A 305 -10.07 -5.23 2.33
CA GLU A 305 -10.36 -6.26 3.36
C GLU A 305 -11.68 -7.02 3.11
N VAL A 306 -12.04 -7.19 1.84
CA VAL A 306 -13.26 -7.89 1.43
C VAL A 306 -13.04 -9.41 1.48
N GLY A 307 -13.95 -10.11 2.16
CA GLY A 307 -13.94 -11.56 2.27
C GLY A 307 -12.97 -12.08 3.34
N ASP A 308 -13.06 -13.37 3.56
CA ASP A 308 -12.16 -14.09 4.47
C ASP A 308 -10.92 -14.63 3.73
N ARG A 309 -10.06 -15.34 4.46
CA ARG A 309 -8.85 -15.94 3.90
C ARG A 309 -9.17 -16.98 2.80
N GLU A 310 -10.21 -17.80 2.94
CA GLU A 310 -10.55 -18.83 1.95
C GLU A 310 -11.01 -18.19 0.64
N PHE A 311 -11.77 -17.11 0.75
CA PHE A 311 -12.15 -16.31 -0.39
C PHE A 311 -10.90 -15.69 -1.07
N PHE A 312 -10.00 -15.10 -0.31
CA PHE A 312 -8.75 -14.54 -0.86
C PHE A 312 -7.87 -15.63 -1.51
N ASP A 313 -7.76 -16.82 -0.90
CA ASP A 313 -7.03 -17.95 -1.48
C ASP A 313 -7.60 -18.39 -2.83
N THR A 314 -8.91 -18.32 -2.97
CA THR A 314 -9.58 -18.59 -4.25
C THR A 314 -9.22 -17.52 -5.29
N MET A 315 -9.20 -16.24 -4.89
CA MET A 315 -8.79 -15.14 -5.77
C MET A 315 -7.31 -15.26 -6.17
N LEU A 316 -6.44 -15.70 -5.25
CA LEU A 316 -5.04 -15.97 -5.56
C LEU A 316 -4.91 -17.05 -6.63
N ARG A 317 -5.52 -18.22 -6.43
CA ARG A 317 -5.38 -19.36 -7.36
C ARG A 317 -5.99 -19.08 -8.73
N ARG A 318 -7.18 -18.48 -8.76
CA ARG A 318 -7.89 -18.24 -10.02
C ARG A 318 -7.33 -17.07 -10.80
N TYR A 319 -6.79 -16.07 -10.11
CA TYR A 319 -6.49 -14.76 -10.72
C TYR A 319 -5.10 -14.22 -10.39
N LEU A 320 -4.84 -13.80 -9.15
CA LEU A 320 -3.65 -13.02 -8.82
C LEU A 320 -2.34 -13.80 -8.99
N LEU A 321 -2.32 -15.10 -8.73
CA LEU A 321 -1.17 -15.98 -8.95
C LEU A 321 -1.34 -16.88 -10.19
N ASN A 322 -2.30 -16.59 -11.04
CA ASN A 322 -2.51 -17.33 -12.28
C ASN A 322 -1.73 -16.65 -13.42
N THR A 323 -0.83 -17.42 -14.04
CA THR A 323 0.06 -16.93 -15.10
C THR A 323 -0.63 -16.69 -16.45
N ARG A 324 -1.91 -17.02 -16.57
CA ARG A 324 -2.77 -16.62 -17.71
C ARG A 324 -3.58 -15.37 -17.41
N LYS A 325 -3.63 -14.93 -16.12
CA LYS A 325 -4.45 -13.81 -15.66
C LYS A 325 -3.58 -12.61 -15.31
N PHE A 326 -3.18 -12.46 -14.07
CA PHE A 326 -2.48 -11.24 -13.61
C PHE A 326 -1.01 -11.45 -13.24
N PHE A 327 -0.58 -12.71 -13.15
CA PHE A 327 0.76 -13.05 -12.68
C PHE A 327 1.76 -13.14 -13.83
N ALA A 328 2.06 -11.98 -14.43
CA ALA A 328 3.16 -11.84 -15.39
C ALA A 328 4.52 -11.93 -14.69
N ARG A 329 5.62 -11.84 -15.44
CA ARG A 329 6.97 -11.79 -14.87
C ARG A 329 7.18 -10.63 -13.90
N PHE A 330 6.60 -9.48 -14.21
CA PHE A 330 6.55 -8.29 -13.32
C PHE A 330 5.08 -8.02 -12.99
N PRO A 331 4.54 -8.66 -11.93
CA PRO A 331 3.13 -8.58 -11.59
C PRO A 331 2.81 -7.27 -10.83
N PHE A 332 1.53 -6.87 -10.76
CA PHE A 332 0.37 -7.48 -11.39
C PHE A 332 -0.03 -6.65 -12.60
N THR A 333 -0.50 -7.31 -13.67
CA THR A 333 -1.00 -6.61 -14.85
C THR A 333 -2.32 -5.90 -14.55
N SER A 334 -2.60 -4.79 -15.25
CA SER A 334 -3.82 -4.00 -15.03
C SER A 334 -5.09 -4.62 -15.62
N ILE A 335 -4.95 -5.50 -16.61
CA ILE A 335 -6.01 -6.43 -17.04
C ILE A 335 -5.42 -7.83 -17.25
N ALA A 336 -6.29 -8.84 -17.29
CA ALA A 336 -5.88 -10.22 -17.46
C ALA A 336 -5.13 -10.44 -18.78
N LEU A 337 -4.07 -11.24 -18.74
CA LEU A 337 -3.20 -11.53 -19.89
C LEU A 337 -3.93 -12.22 -21.06
N ASP A 338 -5.02 -12.94 -20.75
CA ASP A 338 -5.86 -13.61 -21.76
C ASP A 338 -7.05 -12.76 -22.21
N ASP A 339 -7.17 -11.50 -21.77
CA ASP A 339 -8.16 -10.58 -22.30
C ASP A 339 -7.74 -10.11 -23.70
N PRO A 340 -8.61 -10.19 -24.72
CA PRO A 340 -8.26 -9.77 -26.08
C PRO A 340 -7.92 -8.28 -26.22
N ARG A 341 -8.24 -7.48 -25.23
CA ARG A 341 -7.93 -6.04 -25.15
C ARG A 341 -6.61 -5.75 -24.45
N PHE A 342 -5.89 -6.80 -23.99
CA PHE A 342 -4.60 -6.63 -23.31
C PHE A 342 -3.59 -5.94 -24.21
N ASN A 343 -3.08 -4.80 -23.77
CA ASN A 343 -2.05 -4.04 -24.46
C ASN A 343 -1.01 -3.51 -23.45
N PRO A 344 0.16 -4.16 -23.33
CA PRO A 344 1.21 -3.72 -22.41
C PRO A 344 1.99 -2.51 -22.91
N PHE A 345 1.83 -2.16 -24.19
CA PHE A 345 2.59 -1.09 -24.83
C PHE A 345 1.81 0.22 -24.76
N SER A 346 2.19 1.09 -23.82
CA SER A 346 1.59 2.40 -23.70
C SER A 346 2.66 3.44 -23.39
N SER A 347 2.70 4.47 -24.22
CA SER A 347 3.50 5.70 -23.99
C SER A 347 2.79 6.69 -23.05
N TYR A 348 1.60 6.34 -22.59
CA TYR A 348 0.76 7.14 -21.70
C TYR A 348 0.28 6.30 -20.53
N ASN A 349 -0.30 6.95 -19.50
CA ASN A 349 -0.95 6.24 -18.40
C ASN A 349 -2.05 5.32 -18.95
N SER A 350 -1.87 4.04 -18.81
CA SER A 350 -2.83 3.04 -19.31
C SER A 350 -3.07 1.95 -18.26
N TRP A 351 -4.35 1.65 -18.08
CA TRP A 351 -4.81 0.53 -17.28
C TRP A 351 -5.37 -0.61 -18.17
N ALA A 352 -4.75 -0.78 -19.34
CA ALA A 352 -5.14 -1.81 -20.31
C ALA A 352 -4.09 -2.92 -20.50
N GLY A 353 -3.13 -3.07 -19.60
CA GLY A 353 -2.12 -4.12 -19.69
C GLY A 353 -0.88 -3.93 -18.82
N PRO A 354 -0.21 -2.76 -18.79
CA PRO A 354 0.99 -2.56 -18.01
C PRO A 354 0.79 -2.86 -16.52
N SER A 355 1.87 -3.26 -15.85
CA SER A 355 1.89 -3.34 -14.40
C SER A 355 2.03 -1.91 -13.83
N ASN A 356 1.05 -1.47 -13.03
CA ASN A 356 0.99 -0.11 -12.52
C ASN A 356 1.40 -0.05 -11.05
N PHE A 357 2.22 0.95 -10.67
CA PHE A 357 2.69 1.08 -9.30
C PHE A 357 1.57 1.37 -8.29
N LEU A 358 0.45 1.92 -8.70
CA LEU A 358 -0.71 2.06 -7.81
C LEU A 358 -1.34 0.70 -7.44
N SER A 359 -1.23 -0.32 -8.29
CA SER A 359 -1.62 -1.69 -7.91
C SER A 359 -0.58 -2.33 -7.00
N MET A 360 0.71 -2.13 -7.29
CA MET A 360 1.81 -2.71 -6.52
C MET A 360 1.89 -2.18 -5.09
N ILE A 361 1.63 -0.90 -4.86
CA ILE A 361 1.63 -0.33 -3.50
C ILE A 361 0.42 -0.76 -2.67
N ARG A 362 -0.66 -1.26 -3.29
CA ARG A 362 -1.82 -1.83 -2.61
C ARG A 362 -1.67 -3.31 -2.27
N ALA A 363 -0.90 -4.05 -3.06
CA ALA A 363 -0.71 -5.47 -2.88
C ALA A 363 -0.26 -5.86 -1.46
N PRO A 364 0.69 -5.18 -0.81
CA PRO A 364 1.11 -5.52 0.54
C PRO A 364 -0.05 -5.63 1.53
N HIS A 365 -0.97 -4.66 1.54
CA HIS A 365 -2.10 -4.70 2.46
C HIS A 365 -3.03 -5.88 2.20
N ALA A 366 -3.38 -6.13 0.93
CA ALA A 366 -4.26 -7.24 0.56
C ALA A 366 -3.69 -8.60 1.00
N PHE A 367 -2.41 -8.84 0.74
CA PHE A 367 -1.76 -10.09 1.08
C PHE A 367 -1.51 -10.25 2.59
N GLU A 368 -1.02 -9.21 3.26
CA GLU A 368 -0.71 -9.25 4.70
C GLU A 368 -1.96 -9.37 5.56
N HIS A 369 -3.07 -8.74 5.17
CA HIS A 369 -4.35 -8.89 5.85
C HIS A 369 -4.80 -10.37 5.90
N HIS A 370 -4.54 -11.12 4.83
CA HIS A 370 -4.86 -12.54 4.74
C HIS A 370 -3.67 -13.47 5.09
N HIS A 371 -2.59 -12.94 5.67
CA HIS A 371 -1.38 -13.67 6.09
C HIS A 371 -0.63 -14.38 4.95
N ARG A 372 -0.71 -13.88 3.72
CA ARG A 372 -0.05 -14.42 2.53
C ARG A 372 1.33 -13.77 2.28
N TYR A 373 2.22 -13.94 3.25
CA TYR A 373 3.53 -13.26 3.28
C TYR A 373 4.51 -13.81 2.23
N VAL A 374 4.53 -15.14 2.04
CA VAL A 374 5.42 -15.79 1.06
C VAL A 374 5.02 -15.43 -0.36
N GLU A 375 3.74 -15.52 -0.67
CA GLU A 375 3.19 -15.21 -1.98
C GLU A 375 3.45 -13.74 -2.36
N LEU A 376 3.39 -12.85 -1.39
CA LEU A 376 3.70 -11.44 -1.60
C LEU A 376 5.16 -11.22 -2.02
N THR A 377 6.11 -12.02 -1.51
CA THR A 377 7.52 -11.90 -1.91
C THR A 377 7.75 -12.18 -3.40
N TRP A 378 6.90 -13.00 -4.02
CA TRP A 378 6.98 -13.29 -5.46
C TRP A 378 6.58 -12.09 -6.34
N ALA A 379 5.85 -11.12 -5.79
CA ALA A 379 5.66 -9.83 -6.44
C ALA A 379 6.80 -8.86 -6.10
N PHE A 380 7.32 -8.88 -4.86
CA PHE A 380 8.37 -7.96 -4.43
C PHE A 380 9.67 -8.13 -5.19
N TYR A 381 10.16 -9.35 -5.33
CA TYR A 381 11.45 -9.61 -5.96
C TYR A 381 11.54 -9.11 -7.41
N PRO A 382 10.59 -9.43 -8.31
CA PRO A 382 10.64 -8.90 -9.67
C PRO A 382 10.54 -7.37 -9.72
N ILE A 383 9.67 -6.77 -8.92
CA ILE A 383 9.51 -5.31 -8.92
C ILE A 383 10.76 -4.61 -8.41
N LEU A 384 11.37 -5.09 -7.32
CA LEU A 384 12.65 -4.56 -6.85
C LEU A 384 13.78 -4.77 -7.86
N SER A 385 13.79 -5.92 -8.53
CA SER A 385 14.74 -6.20 -9.62
C SER A 385 14.61 -5.20 -10.76
N ALA A 386 13.38 -4.87 -11.18
CA ALA A 386 13.13 -3.84 -12.17
C ALA A 386 13.57 -2.46 -11.71
N LEU A 387 13.15 -2.03 -10.50
CA LEU A 387 13.52 -0.73 -9.94
C LEU A 387 15.03 -0.58 -9.68
N ASN A 388 15.71 -1.67 -9.33
CA ASN A 388 17.16 -1.68 -9.14
C ASN A 388 17.94 -1.37 -10.43
N ARG A 389 17.36 -1.67 -11.59
CA ARG A 389 17.92 -1.38 -12.92
C ARG A 389 17.39 -0.09 -13.51
N ALA A 390 16.32 0.46 -12.95
CA ALA A 390 15.62 1.61 -13.50
C ALA A 390 16.46 2.90 -13.45
N THR A 391 16.37 3.67 -14.53
CA THR A 391 17.00 5.01 -14.62
C THR A 391 16.13 6.09 -14.02
N ARG A 392 14.82 5.86 -13.93
CA ARG A 392 13.79 6.77 -13.40
C ARG A 392 12.77 5.97 -12.56
N PHE A 393 11.86 6.67 -11.91
CA PHE A 393 10.76 6.08 -11.14
C PHE A 393 9.46 6.25 -11.93
N PRO A 394 9.07 5.25 -12.77
CA PRO A 394 7.93 5.35 -13.67
C PRO A 394 6.60 5.06 -12.96
N GLN A 395 5.50 5.35 -13.63
CA GLN A 395 4.16 4.92 -13.20
C GLN A 395 3.88 3.45 -13.50
N THR A 396 4.44 2.95 -14.62
CA THR A 396 4.18 1.60 -15.09
C THR A 396 5.47 0.86 -15.46
N LEU A 397 5.38 -0.47 -15.48
CA LEU A 397 6.39 -1.36 -16.03
C LEU A 397 5.78 -2.21 -17.13
N ASP A 398 6.57 -2.51 -18.16
CA ASP A 398 6.26 -3.58 -19.08
C ASP A 398 6.22 -4.91 -18.31
N PRO A 399 5.11 -5.68 -18.37
CA PRO A 399 4.92 -6.85 -17.52
C PRO A 399 5.83 -8.04 -17.87
N TRP A 400 6.50 -8.03 -19.03
CA TRP A 400 7.39 -9.09 -19.47
C TRP A 400 8.87 -8.76 -19.28
N THR A 401 9.25 -7.52 -19.58
CA THR A 401 10.65 -7.07 -19.58
C THR A 401 11.02 -6.30 -18.32
N GLY A 402 10.04 -5.74 -17.60
CA GLY A 402 10.27 -4.82 -16.49
C GLY A 402 10.79 -3.45 -16.94
N GLN A 403 10.72 -3.16 -18.26
CA GLN A 403 11.12 -1.87 -18.79
C GLN A 403 10.22 -0.76 -18.27
N GLU A 404 10.83 0.39 -17.99
CA GLU A 404 10.17 1.59 -17.52
C GLU A 404 9.15 2.11 -18.54
N GLY A 405 7.91 2.29 -18.09
CA GLY A 405 6.83 2.87 -18.88
C GLY A 405 6.68 4.38 -18.70
N PHE A 406 5.46 4.84 -18.50
CA PHE A 406 5.10 6.25 -18.50
C PHE A 406 5.66 7.02 -17.30
N THR A 407 5.96 8.31 -17.52
CA THR A 407 6.41 9.34 -16.57
C THR A 407 7.77 9.04 -15.88
N GLU A 408 8.17 9.92 -14.96
CA GLU A 408 9.36 9.78 -14.10
C GLU A 408 9.14 10.50 -12.78
N ALA A 409 9.97 10.23 -11.77
CA ALA A 409 9.85 10.79 -10.42
C ALA A 409 8.42 10.67 -9.85
N TYR A 410 7.79 9.50 -10.09
CA TYR A 410 6.43 9.19 -9.67
C TYR A 410 6.43 8.71 -8.21
N SER A 411 5.81 9.46 -7.30
CA SER A 411 5.90 9.17 -5.87
C SER A 411 5.42 7.76 -5.47
N PRO A 412 4.40 7.16 -6.10
CA PRO A 412 4.03 5.77 -5.82
C PRO A 412 5.15 4.76 -6.07
N SER A 413 5.91 4.88 -7.16
CA SER A 413 7.02 3.95 -7.43
C SER A 413 8.21 4.18 -6.51
N ILE A 414 8.46 5.43 -6.14
CA ILE A 414 9.48 5.80 -5.15
C ILE A 414 9.14 5.17 -3.79
N LEU A 415 7.92 5.37 -3.31
CA LEU A 415 7.46 4.83 -2.04
C LEU A 415 7.35 3.30 -2.08
N CYS A 416 6.99 2.72 -3.23
CA CYS A 416 7.01 1.27 -3.43
C CYS A 416 8.41 0.68 -3.20
N LEU A 417 9.47 1.32 -3.72
CA LEU A 417 10.84 0.87 -3.47
C LEU A 417 11.19 0.92 -1.98
N LEU A 418 10.91 2.03 -1.31
CA LEU A 418 11.22 2.20 0.12
C LEU A 418 10.44 1.19 0.98
N ASP A 419 9.15 1.01 0.70
CA ASP A 419 8.28 0.06 1.39
C ASP A 419 8.72 -1.40 1.20
N TYR A 420 9.06 -1.78 -0.05
CA TYR A 420 9.47 -3.16 -0.34
C TYR A 420 10.82 -3.51 0.28
N VAL A 421 11.78 -2.58 0.30
CA VAL A 421 13.04 -2.76 1.02
C VAL A 421 12.79 -2.95 2.51
N GLU A 422 11.95 -2.11 3.12
CA GLU A 422 11.60 -2.20 4.53
C GLU A 422 10.92 -3.54 4.86
N ARG A 423 9.97 -4.00 4.02
CA ARG A 423 9.23 -5.26 4.21
C ARG A 423 10.07 -6.51 4.01
N LEU A 424 11.08 -6.47 3.13
CA LEU A 424 11.93 -7.62 2.84
C LEU A 424 13.13 -7.73 3.77
N CYS A 425 13.77 -6.62 4.09
CA CYS A 425 15.04 -6.64 4.81
C CYS A 425 15.21 -5.49 5.82
N GLY A 426 14.10 -4.87 6.21
CA GLY A 426 14.08 -3.73 7.11
C GLY A 426 13.33 -3.97 8.41
N ILE A 427 13.09 -2.86 9.09
CA ILE A 427 12.42 -2.76 10.39
C ILE A 427 11.15 -1.94 10.19
N MET A 428 9.98 -2.57 10.26
CA MET A 428 8.72 -1.95 9.95
C MET A 428 7.83 -1.81 11.20
N PRO A 429 7.58 -0.58 11.68
CA PRO A 429 6.60 -0.34 12.74
C PRO A 429 5.18 -0.52 12.20
N ARG A 430 4.31 -1.10 13.03
CA ARG A 430 2.92 -1.36 12.73
C ARG A 430 2.00 -0.49 13.58
N PRO A 431 0.80 -0.12 13.06
CA PRO A 431 -0.16 0.70 13.80
C PRO A 431 -0.69 0.06 15.10
N ASP A 432 -0.62 -1.27 15.19
CA ASP A 432 -1.05 -2.07 16.34
C ASP A 432 0.01 -2.18 17.46
N GLY A 433 1.16 -1.52 17.29
CA GLY A 433 2.26 -1.53 18.26
C GLY A 433 3.25 -2.66 18.09
N GLU A 434 3.12 -3.43 17.02
CA GLU A 434 4.11 -4.43 16.64
C GLU A 434 5.28 -3.80 15.86
N LEU A 435 6.45 -4.44 15.97
CA LEU A 435 7.64 -4.10 15.20
C LEU A 435 8.13 -5.34 14.46
N TRP A 436 8.18 -5.25 13.14
CA TRP A 436 8.54 -6.36 12.26
C TRP A 436 9.98 -6.25 11.79
N PHE A 437 10.77 -7.30 12.01
CA PHE A 437 12.16 -7.45 11.54
C PHE A 437 12.21 -8.59 10.53
N THR A 438 12.46 -8.29 9.26
CA THR A 438 12.39 -9.30 8.21
C THR A 438 13.77 -9.74 7.76
N GLY A 439 14.07 -11.01 7.97
CA GLY A 439 15.34 -11.65 7.66
C GLY A 439 15.40 -12.21 6.24
N LEU A 440 15.18 -11.35 5.22
CA LEU A 440 15.33 -11.69 3.80
C LEU A 440 16.40 -10.81 3.16
N VAL A 441 16.76 -11.13 1.93
CA VAL A 441 17.50 -10.24 1.03
C VAL A 441 16.83 -10.24 -0.33
N PRO A 442 16.86 -9.13 -1.08
CA PRO A 442 16.26 -9.07 -2.41
C PRO A 442 17.01 -9.97 -3.42
N TYR A 443 16.24 -10.68 -4.26
CA TYR A 443 16.75 -11.50 -5.35
C TYR A 443 16.53 -10.83 -6.70
N ASP A 444 17.52 -11.00 -7.60
CA ASP A 444 17.36 -10.68 -9.01
C ASP A 444 16.75 -11.88 -9.73
N ILE A 445 15.57 -11.68 -10.32
CA ILE A 445 14.85 -12.76 -11.03
C ILE A 445 15.50 -13.16 -12.36
N ASP A 446 16.34 -12.30 -12.94
CA ASP A 446 17.01 -12.58 -14.22
C ASP A 446 18.32 -13.34 -14.01
N MET A 447 19.05 -12.98 -12.99
CA MET A 447 20.37 -13.53 -12.70
C MET A 447 20.34 -14.68 -11.69
N GLY A 448 19.21 -14.90 -11.03
CA GLY A 448 19.07 -15.92 -9.98
C GLY A 448 19.93 -15.64 -8.74
N GLY A 449 20.48 -14.42 -8.64
CA GLY A 449 21.37 -14.00 -7.57
C GLY A 449 20.71 -12.99 -6.61
N GLU A 450 21.42 -12.66 -5.55
CA GLU A 450 21.02 -11.65 -4.58
C GLU A 450 21.37 -10.25 -5.10
N ILE A 451 20.40 -9.31 -5.17
CA ILE A 451 20.61 -7.92 -5.61
C ILE A 451 21.59 -7.20 -4.67
N ALA A 452 21.54 -7.50 -3.36
CA ALA A 452 22.30 -6.81 -2.33
C ALA A 452 23.28 -7.70 -1.57
N GLY A 453 23.23 -9.03 -1.71
CA GLY A 453 24.05 -10.02 -1.00
C GLY A 453 23.81 -10.06 0.50
N GLU A 454 24.13 -8.97 1.19
CA GLU A 454 23.86 -8.73 2.61
C GLU A 454 23.29 -7.33 2.77
N THR A 455 22.39 -7.15 3.74
CA THR A 455 21.71 -5.89 4.00
C THR A 455 21.76 -5.49 5.46
N ALA A 456 21.76 -4.20 5.72
CA ALA A 456 21.61 -3.62 7.04
C ALA A 456 20.59 -2.47 7.00
N TYR A 457 19.75 -2.41 8.01
CA TYR A 457 18.72 -1.40 8.16
C TYR A 457 18.66 -0.90 9.60
N CYS A 458 18.47 0.36 9.82
CA CYS A 458 18.19 0.86 11.17
C CYS A 458 17.00 1.81 11.19
N ARG A 459 16.38 1.93 12.36
CA ARG A 459 15.23 2.79 12.63
C ARG A 459 15.16 3.17 14.10
N MET A 460 14.73 4.38 14.36
CA MET A 460 14.38 4.85 15.70
C MET A 460 12.92 4.50 16.01
N VAL A 461 12.67 3.87 17.15
CA VAL A 461 11.32 3.57 17.64
C VAL A 461 11.26 3.89 19.14
N ASN A 462 10.39 4.79 19.53
CA ASN A 462 10.22 5.22 20.94
C ASN A 462 11.52 5.62 21.67
N GLY A 463 12.46 6.25 20.94
CA GLY A 463 13.75 6.67 21.49
C GLY A 463 14.84 5.61 21.49
N ASP A 464 14.54 4.39 21.09
CA ASP A 464 15.53 3.31 20.91
C ASP A 464 15.93 3.14 19.44
N LEU A 465 17.23 3.02 19.18
CA LEU A 465 17.74 2.72 17.85
C LEU A 465 17.79 1.19 17.66
N TYR A 466 16.96 0.71 16.76
CA TYR A 466 16.99 -0.68 16.31
C TYR A 466 17.83 -0.80 15.03
N GLU A 467 18.62 -1.87 14.95
CA GLU A 467 19.44 -2.23 13.80
C GLU A 467 19.15 -3.69 13.42
N LEU A 468 18.93 -3.97 12.15
CA LEU A 468 18.78 -5.30 11.59
C LEU A 468 19.90 -5.56 10.58
N TYR A 469 20.61 -6.67 10.74
CA TYR A 469 21.66 -7.11 9.84
C TYR A 469 21.27 -8.47 9.24
N ASN A 470 21.17 -8.55 7.93
CA ASN A 470 20.91 -9.77 7.18
C ASN A 470 22.19 -10.17 6.44
N THR A 471 22.86 -11.20 6.95
CA THR A 471 24.14 -11.70 6.43
C THR A 471 23.99 -13.12 5.88
N LYS A 472 25.04 -13.67 5.29
CA LYS A 472 25.05 -15.06 4.83
C LYS A 472 24.87 -16.06 5.97
N SER A 473 25.30 -15.71 7.18
CA SER A 473 25.22 -16.58 8.36
C SER A 473 23.87 -16.52 9.09
N GLY A 474 23.03 -15.54 8.79
CA GLY A 474 21.74 -15.33 9.45
C GLY A 474 21.43 -13.87 9.64
N SER A 475 20.43 -13.60 10.47
CA SER A 475 19.94 -12.26 10.80
C SER A 475 20.21 -11.92 12.26
N GLU A 476 20.52 -10.66 12.54
CA GLU A 476 20.81 -10.14 13.87
C GLU A 476 20.06 -8.84 14.12
N ILE A 477 19.38 -8.76 15.26
CA ILE A 477 18.73 -7.54 15.75
C ILE A 477 19.56 -6.96 16.88
N CYS A 478 19.92 -5.68 16.75
CA CYS A 478 20.51 -4.89 17.84
C CYS A 478 19.55 -3.80 18.30
N ARG A 479 19.59 -3.49 19.61
CA ARG A 479 18.93 -2.33 20.21
C ARG A 479 19.97 -1.48 20.92
N ASN A 480 20.10 -0.22 20.54
CA ASN A 480 21.10 0.72 21.07
C ASN A 480 22.53 0.13 21.02
N GLY A 481 22.87 -0.50 19.89
CA GLY A 481 24.17 -1.10 19.64
C GLY A 481 24.44 -2.46 20.30
N ARG A 482 23.51 -2.98 21.11
CA ARG A 482 23.63 -4.30 21.75
C ARG A 482 22.77 -5.32 21.01
N THR A 483 23.35 -6.49 20.70
CA THR A 483 22.62 -7.61 20.13
C THR A 483 21.57 -8.12 21.10
N ILE A 484 20.31 -8.18 20.67
CA ILE A 484 19.19 -8.70 21.47
C ILE A 484 18.67 -10.03 20.92
N MET A 485 18.79 -10.27 19.62
CA MET A 485 18.34 -11.51 18.96
C MET A 485 19.24 -11.88 17.79
N THR A 486 19.40 -13.19 17.55
CA THR A 486 19.90 -13.72 16.28
C THR A 486 19.01 -14.86 15.81
N PHE A 487 18.80 -14.99 14.50
CA PHE A 487 17.90 -15.97 13.91
C PHE A 487 18.30 -16.31 12.47
N PRO A 488 17.90 -17.48 11.93
CA PRO A 488 18.17 -17.81 10.53
C PRO A 488 17.42 -16.92 9.55
N ARG A 489 17.97 -16.73 8.35
CA ARG A 489 17.26 -16.04 7.23
C ARG A 489 15.99 -16.81 6.86
N GLY A 490 15.07 -16.12 6.21
CA GLY A 490 13.78 -16.70 5.80
C GLY A 490 12.67 -16.58 6.85
N VAL A 491 12.90 -15.78 7.89
CA VAL A 491 11.98 -15.56 9.00
C VAL A 491 11.74 -14.07 9.21
N ARG A 492 10.51 -13.71 9.55
CA ARG A 492 10.17 -12.39 10.11
C ARG A 492 9.98 -12.55 11.62
N VAL A 493 10.71 -11.77 12.39
CA VAL A 493 10.53 -11.66 13.84
C VAL A 493 9.58 -10.53 14.14
N VAL A 494 8.62 -10.79 15.01
CA VAL A 494 7.62 -9.81 15.49
C VAL A 494 7.88 -9.54 16.97
N THR A 495 8.07 -8.28 17.32
CA THR A 495 8.22 -7.83 18.71
C THR A 495 7.20 -6.74 19.03
N ASP A 496 7.04 -6.41 20.28
CA ASP A 496 6.49 -5.10 20.68
C ASP A 496 7.51 -3.98 20.41
N TYR A 497 7.12 -2.73 20.62
CA TYR A 497 8.02 -1.58 20.44
C TYR A 497 9.18 -1.54 21.47
N GLY A 498 9.07 -2.25 22.58
CA GLY A 498 10.14 -2.43 23.55
C GLY A 498 11.15 -3.52 23.18
N GLY A 499 10.94 -4.24 22.09
CA GLY A 499 11.80 -5.36 21.64
C GLY A 499 11.48 -6.70 22.29
N GLY A 500 10.37 -6.80 23.01
CA GLY A 500 9.88 -8.07 23.58
C GLY A 500 9.37 -9.00 22.46
N LEU A 501 9.91 -10.21 22.38
CA LEU A 501 9.55 -11.19 21.35
C LEU A 501 8.10 -11.65 21.48
N LEU A 502 7.31 -11.48 20.44
CA LEU A 502 5.90 -11.91 20.38
C LEU A 502 5.73 -13.19 19.54
N SER A 503 6.28 -13.19 18.33
CA SER A 503 6.11 -14.30 17.39
C SER A 503 7.19 -14.31 16.32
N ILE A 504 7.22 -15.39 15.54
CA ILE A 504 7.95 -15.47 14.27
C ILE A 504 7.03 -15.93 13.16
N ILE A 505 7.32 -15.49 11.92
CA ILE A 505 6.58 -15.82 10.71
C ILE A 505 7.55 -16.41 9.69
N GLY A 506 7.18 -17.56 9.09
CA GLY A 506 7.93 -18.14 8.00
C GLY A 506 7.75 -17.35 6.70
N MET A 507 8.84 -16.83 6.17
CA MET A 507 8.90 -15.98 4.98
C MET A 507 9.43 -16.70 3.74
N SER A 508 9.71 -17.99 3.84
CA SER A 508 10.28 -18.81 2.76
C SER A 508 9.30 -19.87 2.32
N ALA A 509 9.28 -20.17 1.01
CA ALA A 509 8.50 -21.29 0.48
C ALA A 509 9.02 -22.66 0.98
N ARG A 510 10.27 -22.72 1.44
CA ARG A 510 10.83 -23.89 2.10
C ARG A 510 10.79 -23.71 3.61
N PRO A 511 10.56 -24.79 4.38
CA PRO A 511 10.64 -24.71 5.83
C PRO A 511 12.01 -24.17 6.29
N VAL A 512 11.99 -23.31 7.30
CA VAL A 512 13.19 -22.80 7.95
C VAL A 512 13.37 -23.52 9.27
N GLN A 513 14.47 -24.25 9.40
CA GLN A 513 14.86 -24.93 10.63
C GLN A 513 16.09 -24.25 11.23
N GLY A 514 16.05 -24.00 12.52
CA GLY A 514 17.17 -23.37 13.22
C GLY A 514 16.87 -23.06 14.68
N ALA A 515 17.61 -22.14 15.24
CA ALA A 515 17.39 -21.66 16.59
C ALA A 515 17.50 -20.13 16.65
N MET A 516 16.67 -19.54 17.48
CA MET A 516 16.76 -18.12 17.84
C MET A 516 17.59 -18.00 19.13
N GLN A 517 18.53 -17.07 19.12
CA GLN A 517 19.19 -16.65 20.36
C GLN A 517 18.42 -15.45 20.91
N TYR A 518 17.84 -15.59 22.08
CA TYR A 518 17.07 -14.53 22.75
C TYR A 518 17.22 -14.66 24.27
N GLU A 519 17.52 -13.57 24.96
CA GLU A 519 17.71 -13.51 26.43
C GLU A 519 18.68 -14.59 26.96
N GLY A 520 19.80 -14.82 26.24
CA GLY A 520 20.81 -15.80 26.61
C GLY A 520 20.40 -17.26 26.41
N ARG A 521 19.26 -17.52 25.78
CA ARG A 521 18.75 -18.87 25.50
C ARG A 521 18.80 -19.17 24.01
N SER A 522 19.04 -20.43 23.69
CA SER A 522 18.91 -20.97 22.34
C SER A 522 17.56 -21.68 22.21
N ILE A 523 16.65 -21.12 21.39
CA ILE A 523 15.27 -21.59 21.25
C ILE A 523 15.12 -22.21 19.87
N PRO A 524 15.09 -23.57 19.77
CA PRO A 524 14.96 -24.24 18.49
C PRO A 524 13.56 -24.08 17.92
N PHE A 525 13.46 -24.00 16.59
CA PHE A 525 12.18 -23.99 15.88
C PHE A 525 12.30 -24.57 14.47
N THR A 526 11.17 -24.97 13.94
CA THR A 526 10.92 -25.20 12.52
C THR A 526 9.67 -24.43 12.17
N VAL A 527 9.73 -23.55 11.16
CA VAL A 527 8.61 -22.74 10.71
C VAL A 527 8.37 -22.96 9.23
N GLN A 528 7.12 -23.22 8.85
CA GLN A 528 6.67 -23.35 7.45
C GLN A 528 6.43 -21.97 6.84
N GLY A 529 6.38 -21.88 5.50
CA GLY A 529 5.95 -20.63 4.84
C GLY A 529 4.55 -20.22 5.26
N ASN A 530 4.37 -18.94 5.60
CA ASN A 530 3.14 -18.34 6.16
C ASN A 530 2.74 -18.87 7.56
N GLU A 531 3.48 -19.82 8.13
CA GLU A 531 3.22 -20.27 9.50
C GLU A 531 3.60 -19.18 10.50
N ILE A 532 2.78 -18.99 11.52
CA ILE A 532 3.02 -18.09 12.65
C ILE A 532 3.23 -18.93 13.90
N LEU A 533 4.38 -18.76 14.54
CA LEU A 533 4.70 -19.36 15.82
C LEU A 533 4.76 -18.28 16.91
N ASN A 534 3.86 -18.37 17.89
CA ASN A 534 3.87 -17.49 19.06
C ASN A 534 4.97 -17.90 20.03
N TYR A 535 5.63 -16.91 20.62
CA TYR A 535 6.58 -17.10 21.71
C TYR A 535 5.91 -16.95 23.07
N LYS A 536 5.97 -17.99 23.89
CA LYS A 536 5.48 -17.97 25.27
C LYS A 536 6.34 -18.85 26.16
N GLN A 537 6.71 -18.35 27.33
CA GLN A 537 7.42 -19.12 28.37
C GLN A 537 8.69 -19.83 27.88
N GLY A 538 9.48 -19.15 27.01
CA GLY A 538 10.77 -19.68 26.55
C GLY A 538 10.67 -20.68 25.38
N ARG A 539 9.53 -20.85 24.74
CA ARG A 539 9.32 -21.76 23.61
C ARG A 539 8.40 -21.18 22.56
N PHE A 540 8.53 -21.68 21.34
CA PHE A 540 7.59 -21.41 20.26
C PHE A 540 6.45 -22.44 20.27
N SER A 541 5.26 -21.96 19.94
CA SER A 541 4.06 -22.79 19.71
C SER A 541 3.29 -22.29 18.51
N ARG A 542 2.74 -23.21 17.71
CA ARG A 542 1.97 -22.89 16.52
C ARG A 542 0.74 -22.06 16.86
N LYS A 543 0.62 -20.88 16.26
CA LYS A 543 -0.60 -20.06 16.27
C LYS A 543 -1.45 -20.35 15.03
N GLN A 544 -0.79 -20.44 13.87
CA GLN A 544 -1.47 -20.58 12.59
C GLN A 544 -0.53 -21.25 11.59
N ASP A 545 -1.08 -22.10 10.75
CA ASP A 545 -0.42 -22.68 9.57
C ASP A 545 -1.46 -22.75 8.46
N ILE A 546 -1.25 -21.98 7.40
CA ILE A 546 -2.19 -21.85 6.28
C ILE A 546 -1.64 -22.41 4.99
N GLY A 547 -0.41 -22.91 5.02
CA GLY A 547 0.29 -23.39 3.84
C GLY A 547 0.57 -22.28 2.81
N ILE A 548 0.91 -22.68 1.61
CA ILE A 548 1.29 -21.81 0.50
C ILE A 548 0.37 -22.03 -0.68
N VAL A 549 -0.06 -20.94 -1.32
CA VAL A 549 -0.77 -20.96 -2.60
C VAL A 549 0.26 -20.73 -3.71
N TYR A 550 0.60 -21.78 -4.43
CA TYR A 550 1.57 -21.68 -5.53
C TYR A 550 0.94 -21.10 -6.79
N PRO A 551 1.73 -20.42 -7.64
CA PRO A 551 1.27 -19.96 -8.95
C PRO A 551 0.64 -21.08 -9.77
N ALA A 552 -0.47 -20.77 -10.42
CA ALA A 552 -1.22 -21.69 -11.26
C ALA A 552 -1.13 -21.28 -12.74
N TYR A 553 -1.41 -22.24 -13.63
CA TYR A 553 -1.41 -22.04 -15.07
C TYR A 553 -2.77 -22.29 -15.73
N SER A 554 -3.69 -22.93 -15.03
CA SER A 554 -4.99 -23.35 -15.57
C SER A 554 -6.08 -22.30 -15.38
#